data_373e62eea7506cefa1340b82fd2bccf2
#
_entry.id   373e62eea7506cefa1340b82fd2bccf2
#
_cell.length_a   1.000
_cell.length_b   1.000
_cell.length_c   1.000
_cell.angle_alpha   90.00
_cell.angle_beta   90.00
_cell.angle_gamma   90.00
#
_symmetry.space_group_name_H-M   'P 1'
#
loop_
_entity.id
_entity.type
_entity.pdbx_description
1 polymer ?
#
loop_
_entity_poly.entity_id
_entity_poly.type
_entity_poly.pdbx_seq_one_letter_code
_entity_poly.pdbx_strand_id
1 'polypeptide(L)'
;DFKLNNKRIRMFSGKKIGSSTNPNTFPLKFRRNETINLAKEAYDYLVSNNYSFTKRPKNKLEFFDYLIERKLSENLSVSYIKALKAIARCLREQLVSKGYVSPEYVDSLSLRYHNNTSFNTTRRHVNVLVNYLYENDFDIKPSKLKSRRQTETLHKPIENVKELLETIKRFNYDLYLCCVLTYCCLLRPHQEIRLLKWGDFSEDLRHISLSGSKVKSKRNRVVPVPKLGLVKSDNNLNIFTGRIQPYNRSYFNTLWKRFRKANPSVEQGITIYSFRHSGAIEIFKRTGSLTKLQKAMGHSSLKVSLTYLRGLEVEDLKEEDMPMI
;
A
#
# COMPACT_ATOMS: atom_id res chain seq x y z
N ASP A 1 -30.96 -21.24 -17.10
CA ASP A 1 -30.36 -19.90 -17.21
C ASP A 1 -31.00 -18.99 -16.18
N PHE A 2 -30.20 -18.41 -15.29
CA PHE A 2 -30.65 -17.51 -14.23
C PHE A 2 -29.55 -16.50 -13.85
N LYS A 3 -29.91 -15.48 -13.10
CA LYS A 3 -28.93 -14.50 -12.58
C LYS A 3 -28.68 -14.77 -11.10
N LEU A 4 -27.39 -14.78 -10.72
CA LEU A 4 -26.94 -14.88 -9.35
C LEU A 4 -25.85 -13.82 -9.12
N ASN A 5 -26.04 -12.93 -8.14
CA ASN A 5 -25.13 -11.82 -7.85
C ASN A 5 -24.77 -11.00 -9.11
N ASN A 6 -25.77 -10.60 -9.90
CA ASN A 6 -25.68 -9.89 -11.19
C ASN A 6 -24.92 -10.63 -12.31
N LYS A 7 -24.51 -11.88 -12.10
CA LYS A 7 -23.89 -12.71 -13.14
C LYS A 7 -24.90 -13.70 -13.72
N ARG A 8 -24.95 -13.76 -15.05
CA ARG A 8 -25.75 -14.76 -15.74
C ARG A 8 -25.08 -16.13 -15.64
N ILE A 9 -25.82 -17.11 -15.15
CA ILE A 9 -25.35 -18.49 -15.02
C ILE A 9 -26.18 -19.36 -15.95
N ARG A 10 -25.49 -20.16 -16.77
CA ARG A 10 -26.11 -21.19 -17.64
C ARG A 10 -25.70 -22.55 -17.13
N MET A 11 -26.69 -23.42 -16.93
CA MET A 11 -26.48 -24.82 -16.58
C MET A 11 -27.14 -25.70 -17.65
N PHE A 12 -26.37 -26.63 -18.18
CA PHE A 12 -26.81 -27.60 -19.17
C PHE A 12 -26.93 -29.01 -18.58
N SER A 13 -26.42 -29.21 -17.38
CA SER A 13 -26.49 -30.47 -16.61
C SER A 13 -26.33 -30.17 -15.10
N GLY A 14 -26.69 -31.13 -14.26
CA GLY A 14 -26.55 -31.07 -12.80
C GLY A 14 -25.12 -31.17 -12.27
N LYS A 15 -24.12 -31.33 -13.14
CA LYS A 15 -22.73 -31.56 -12.74
C LYS A 15 -22.19 -30.51 -11.73
N LYS A 16 -22.59 -29.23 -11.86
CA LYS A 16 -22.18 -28.14 -10.95
C LYS A 16 -22.76 -28.29 -9.55
N ILE A 17 -23.84 -29.00 -9.38
CA ILE A 17 -24.54 -29.22 -8.12
C ILE A 17 -24.40 -30.66 -7.62
N GLY A 18 -23.55 -31.47 -8.28
CA GLY A 18 -23.34 -32.87 -7.95
C GLY A 18 -24.52 -33.78 -8.29
N SER A 19 -25.44 -33.33 -9.16
CA SER A 19 -26.57 -34.13 -9.68
C SER A 19 -26.19 -34.78 -11.00
N SER A 20 -26.77 -35.97 -11.24
CA SER A 20 -26.65 -36.72 -12.50
C SER A 20 -27.61 -36.22 -13.58
N THR A 21 -28.56 -35.34 -13.26
CA THR A 21 -29.57 -34.82 -14.18
C THR A 21 -28.93 -34.11 -15.36
N ASN A 22 -29.21 -34.62 -16.58
CA ASN A 22 -28.70 -34.02 -17.82
C ASN A 22 -29.80 -34.04 -18.89
N PRO A 23 -30.53 -32.95 -19.07
CA PRO A 23 -31.63 -32.88 -20.06
C PRO A 23 -31.20 -33.23 -21.47
N ASN A 24 -29.94 -33.03 -21.84
CA ASN A 24 -29.46 -33.27 -23.20
C ASN A 24 -29.33 -34.76 -23.55
N THR A 25 -29.33 -35.65 -22.56
CA THR A 25 -29.29 -37.11 -22.77
C THR A 25 -30.67 -37.73 -23.06
N PHE A 26 -31.76 -36.94 -22.91
CA PHE A 26 -33.11 -37.40 -23.13
C PHE A 26 -33.64 -37.07 -24.54
N PRO A 27 -34.59 -37.85 -25.10
CA PRO A 27 -35.30 -37.49 -26.31
C PRO A 27 -35.98 -36.11 -26.21
N LEU A 28 -36.12 -35.39 -27.34
CA LEU A 28 -36.61 -34.01 -27.38
C LEU A 28 -37.93 -33.79 -26.61
N LYS A 29 -38.89 -34.71 -26.72
CA LYS A 29 -40.16 -34.59 -26.01
C LYS A 29 -40.08 -34.58 -24.49
N PHE A 30 -39.01 -35.15 -23.92
CA PHE A 30 -38.80 -35.21 -22.46
C PHE A 30 -37.85 -34.15 -21.95
N ARG A 31 -37.06 -33.49 -22.80
CA ARG A 31 -36.04 -32.52 -22.38
C ARG A 31 -36.60 -31.36 -21.55
N ARG A 32 -37.82 -30.92 -21.87
CA ARG A 32 -38.48 -29.85 -21.14
C ARG A 32 -38.67 -30.21 -19.67
N ASN A 33 -39.22 -31.41 -19.41
CA ASN A 33 -39.47 -31.89 -18.06
C ASN A 33 -38.15 -32.06 -17.27
N GLU A 34 -37.15 -32.66 -17.92
CA GLU A 34 -35.83 -32.81 -17.31
C GLU A 34 -35.11 -31.47 -17.05
N THR A 35 -35.37 -30.45 -17.89
CA THR A 35 -34.85 -29.07 -17.62
C THR A 35 -35.55 -28.46 -16.42
N ILE A 36 -36.84 -28.71 -16.21
CA ILE A 36 -37.57 -28.24 -15.02
C ILE A 36 -37.04 -28.94 -13.78
N ASN A 37 -36.80 -30.26 -13.85
CA ASN A 37 -36.21 -31.04 -12.78
C ASN A 37 -34.83 -30.49 -12.39
N LEU A 38 -33.96 -30.24 -13.38
CA LEU A 38 -32.65 -29.64 -13.17
C LEU A 38 -32.75 -28.24 -12.55
N ALA A 39 -33.73 -27.43 -12.97
CA ALA A 39 -33.93 -26.08 -12.39
C ALA A 39 -34.36 -26.16 -10.93
N LYS A 40 -35.24 -27.12 -10.56
CA LYS A 40 -35.65 -27.36 -9.18
C LYS A 40 -34.49 -27.83 -8.32
N GLU A 41 -33.73 -28.82 -8.78
CA GLU A 41 -32.52 -29.31 -8.09
C GLU A 41 -31.50 -28.19 -7.89
N ALA A 42 -31.29 -27.33 -8.91
CA ALA A 42 -30.37 -26.17 -8.80
C ALA A 42 -30.88 -25.15 -7.80
N TYR A 43 -32.19 -24.91 -7.75
CA TYR A 43 -32.77 -24.01 -6.76
C TYR A 43 -32.59 -24.55 -5.33
N ASP A 44 -32.98 -25.80 -5.09
CA ASP A 44 -32.87 -26.47 -3.79
C ASP A 44 -31.41 -26.52 -3.30
N TYR A 45 -30.48 -26.82 -4.24
CA TYR A 45 -29.03 -26.75 -3.95
C TYR A 45 -28.58 -25.35 -3.57
N LEU A 46 -29.00 -24.31 -4.29
CA LEU A 46 -28.63 -22.95 -4.02
C LEU A 46 -29.21 -22.45 -2.69
N VAL A 47 -30.47 -22.78 -2.40
CA VAL A 47 -31.09 -22.45 -1.10
C VAL A 47 -30.32 -23.11 0.04
N SER A 48 -30.05 -24.43 -0.08
CA SER A 48 -29.32 -25.17 0.96
C SER A 48 -27.82 -24.76 1.12
N ASN A 49 -27.25 -24.12 0.10
CA ASN A 49 -25.87 -23.64 0.10
C ASN A 49 -25.76 -22.10 0.11
N ASN A 50 -26.79 -21.39 0.60
CA ASN A 50 -26.88 -19.94 0.67
C ASN A 50 -26.51 -19.25 -0.64
N TYR A 51 -27.15 -19.69 -1.72
CA TYR A 51 -26.96 -19.17 -3.08
C TYR A 51 -25.51 -19.24 -3.58
N SER A 52 -24.77 -20.30 -3.18
CA SER A 52 -23.39 -20.54 -3.64
C SER A 52 -23.28 -21.93 -4.31
N PHE A 53 -22.51 -22.04 -5.40
CA PHE A 53 -22.14 -23.31 -6.01
C PHE A 53 -20.97 -24.04 -5.33
N THR A 54 -20.25 -23.36 -4.45
CA THR A 54 -19.19 -23.97 -3.66
C THR A 54 -19.78 -24.58 -2.38
N LYS A 55 -19.57 -25.88 -2.18
CA LYS A 55 -19.93 -26.53 -0.90
C LYS A 55 -19.26 -25.79 0.24
N ARG A 56 -20.03 -25.25 1.20
CA ARG A 56 -19.48 -24.71 2.43
C ARG A 56 -18.92 -25.88 3.26
N PRO A 57 -17.72 -25.76 3.80
CA PRO A 57 -17.22 -26.71 4.76
C PRO A 57 -18.17 -26.81 5.95
N LYS A 58 -18.45 -28.04 6.42
CA LYS A 58 -19.34 -28.28 7.56
C LYS A 58 -18.71 -27.86 8.88
N ASN A 59 -17.38 -27.92 8.97
CA ASN A 59 -16.62 -27.55 10.14
C ASN A 59 -16.40 -26.01 10.16
N LYS A 60 -16.69 -25.37 11.30
CA LYS A 60 -16.54 -23.91 11.51
C LYS A 60 -15.12 -23.44 11.21
N LEU A 61 -14.10 -24.21 11.59
CA LEU A 61 -12.70 -23.87 11.36
C LEU A 61 -12.31 -23.97 9.88
N GLU A 62 -12.73 -25.04 9.21
CA GLU A 62 -12.52 -25.22 7.77
C GLU A 62 -13.24 -24.13 6.96
N PHE A 63 -14.44 -23.73 7.40
CA PHE A 63 -15.17 -22.64 6.77
C PHE A 63 -14.45 -21.29 6.94
N PHE A 64 -13.89 -21.03 8.14
CA PHE A 64 -13.04 -19.87 8.38
C PHE A 64 -11.83 -19.87 7.42
N ASP A 65 -11.07 -20.96 7.40
CA ASP A 65 -9.87 -21.09 6.57
C ASP A 65 -10.19 -20.90 5.09
N TYR A 66 -11.28 -21.50 4.59
CA TYR A 66 -11.78 -21.30 3.22
C TYR A 66 -12.06 -19.82 2.90
N LEU A 67 -12.74 -19.09 3.79
CA LEU A 67 -13.04 -17.68 3.57
C LEU A 67 -11.77 -16.82 3.59
N ILE A 68 -10.81 -17.14 4.46
CA ILE A 68 -9.53 -16.44 4.51
C ILE A 68 -8.73 -16.67 3.23
N GLU A 69 -8.60 -17.89 2.76
CA GLU A 69 -7.90 -18.20 1.51
C GLU A 69 -8.52 -17.47 0.32
N ARG A 70 -9.85 -17.48 0.22
CA ARG A 70 -10.59 -16.75 -0.80
C ARG A 70 -10.33 -15.24 -0.74
N LYS A 71 -10.30 -14.64 0.47
CA LYS A 71 -9.97 -13.20 0.64
C LYS A 71 -8.54 -12.88 0.25
N LEU A 72 -7.61 -13.74 0.57
CA LEU A 72 -6.18 -13.55 0.30
C LEU A 72 -5.80 -13.82 -1.18
N SER A 73 -6.65 -14.54 -1.94
CA SER A 73 -6.46 -14.76 -3.38
C SER A 73 -6.87 -13.56 -4.25
N GLU A 74 -7.49 -12.53 -3.67
CA GLU A 74 -7.78 -11.28 -4.36
C GLU A 74 -6.47 -10.57 -4.77
N ASN A 75 -6.56 -9.69 -5.78
CA ASN A 75 -5.39 -8.90 -6.23
C ASN A 75 -4.99 -7.82 -5.21
N LEU A 76 -4.37 -8.25 -4.12
CA LEU A 76 -3.94 -7.41 -3.00
C LEU A 76 -2.41 -7.22 -3.00
N SER A 77 -1.93 -6.12 -2.43
CA SER A 77 -0.48 -5.91 -2.27
C SER A 77 0.11 -6.90 -1.25
N VAL A 78 1.37 -7.31 -1.46
CA VAL A 78 2.09 -8.25 -0.58
C VAL A 78 2.11 -7.80 0.88
N SER A 79 2.28 -6.49 1.14
CA SER A 79 2.26 -5.95 2.49
C SER A 79 0.88 -6.02 3.15
N TYR A 80 -0.18 -5.83 2.36
CA TYR A 80 -1.54 -5.93 2.85
C TYR A 80 -1.93 -7.38 3.15
N ILE A 81 -1.56 -8.32 2.26
CA ILE A 81 -1.73 -9.76 2.51
C ILE A 81 -1.04 -10.18 3.81
N LYS A 82 0.20 -9.71 4.07
CA LYS A 82 0.90 -10.00 5.33
C LYS A 82 0.14 -9.49 6.56
N ALA A 83 -0.44 -8.29 6.48
CA ALA A 83 -1.22 -7.72 7.58
C ALA A 83 -2.52 -8.51 7.82
N LEU A 84 -3.26 -8.87 6.76
CA LEU A 84 -4.46 -9.69 6.88
C LEU A 84 -4.17 -11.10 7.40
N LYS A 85 -3.09 -11.74 6.93
CA LYS A 85 -2.65 -13.05 7.44
C LYS A 85 -2.33 -13.02 8.95
N ALA A 86 -1.69 -11.95 9.44
CA ALA A 86 -1.40 -11.81 10.87
C ALA A 86 -2.69 -11.71 11.70
N ILE A 87 -3.69 -10.96 11.22
CA ILE A 87 -4.99 -10.85 11.89
C ILE A 87 -5.75 -12.18 11.80
N ALA A 88 -5.80 -12.80 10.63
CA ALA A 88 -6.45 -14.10 10.43
C ALA A 88 -5.88 -15.16 11.36
N ARG A 89 -4.56 -15.18 11.55
CA ARG A 89 -3.91 -16.09 12.51
C ARG A 89 -4.43 -15.88 13.93
N CYS A 90 -4.49 -14.63 14.41
CA CYS A 90 -5.01 -14.34 15.75
C CYS A 90 -6.48 -14.77 15.91
N LEU A 91 -7.32 -14.50 14.90
CA LEU A 91 -8.73 -14.92 14.91
C LEU A 91 -8.85 -16.45 14.90
N ARG A 92 -8.03 -17.13 14.11
CA ARG A 92 -7.98 -18.60 14.04
C ARG A 92 -7.55 -19.24 15.37
N GLU A 93 -6.50 -18.72 16.00
CA GLU A 93 -6.03 -19.17 17.31
C GLU A 93 -7.13 -19.04 18.37
N GLN A 94 -7.86 -17.92 18.38
CA GLN A 94 -9.02 -17.72 19.27
C GLN A 94 -10.15 -18.71 18.97
N LEU A 95 -10.44 -18.95 17.69
CA LEU A 95 -11.47 -19.90 17.27
C LEU A 95 -11.13 -21.33 17.69
N VAL A 96 -9.87 -21.73 17.54
CA VAL A 96 -9.38 -23.04 17.97
C VAL A 96 -9.46 -23.20 19.49
N SER A 97 -9.08 -22.18 20.24
CA SER A 97 -9.01 -22.26 21.71
C SER A 97 -10.37 -22.18 22.40
N LYS A 98 -11.31 -21.37 21.84
CA LYS A 98 -12.62 -21.10 22.49
C LYS A 98 -13.84 -21.55 21.68
N GLY A 99 -13.66 -22.00 20.43
CA GLY A 99 -14.78 -22.37 19.54
C GLY A 99 -15.52 -21.16 18.93
N TYR A 100 -15.21 -19.93 19.37
CA TYR A 100 -15.84 -18.69 18.88
C TYR A 100 -14.88 -17.51 18.97
N VAL A 101 -15.22 -16.41 18.27
CA VAL A 101 -14.50 -15.14 18.34
C VAL A 101 -15.44 -14.09 18.90
N SER A 102 -15.14 -13.60 20.12
CA SER A 102 -15.96 -12.58 20.77
C SER A 102 -15.69 -11.18 20.18
N PRO A 103 -16.67 -10.24 20.25
CA PRO A 103 -16.49 -8.85 19.83
C PRO A 103 -15.34 -8.16 20.59
N GLU A 104 -15.19 -8.45 21.89
CA GLU A 104 -14.14 -7.89 22.74
C GLU A 104 -12.75 -8.32 22.26
N TYR A 105 -12.62 -9.58 21.81
CA TYR A 105 -11.37 -10.07 21.24
C TYR A 105 -11.05 -9.38 19.90
N VAL A 106 -12.05 -9.21 19.02
CA VAL A 106 -11.89 -8.48 17.76
C VAL A 106 -11.38 -7.05 18.04
N ASP A 107 -11.97 -6.37 19.01
CA ASP A 107 -11.58 -5.00 19.39
C ASP A 107 -10.17 -4.96 20.00
N SER A 108 -9.81 -5.95 20.82
CA SER A 108 -8.50 -6.04 21.46
C SER A 108 -7.34 -6.08 20.48
N LEU A 109 -7.54 -6.64 19.27
CA LEU A 109 -6.54 -6.68 18.21
C LEU A 109 -6.06 -5.26 17.79
N SER A 110 -6.91 -4.27 17.93
CA SER A 110 -6.59 -2.87 17.64
C SER A 110 -6.19 -2.11 18.90
N LEU A 111 -6.88 -2.38 20.02
CA LEU A 111 -6.68 -1.67 21.29
C LEU A 111 -5.30 -1.88 21.92
N ARG A 112 -4.60 -2.96 21.57
CA ARG A 112 -3.21 -3.22 22.00
C ARG A 112 -2.21 -2.15 21.56
N TYR A 113 -2.57 -1.29 20.60
CA TYR A 113 -1.70 -0.21 20.10
C TYR A 113 -2.03 1.12 20.77
N HIS A 114 -1.06 1.68 21.51
CA HIS A 114 -1.17 3.03 22.09
C HIS A 114 -1.06 4.12 21.03
N ASN A 115 -0.20 3.92 20.03
CA ASN A 115 -0.03 4.87 18.93
C ASN A 115 -1.26 4.90 18.01
N ASN A 116 -1.85 6.10 17.82
CA ASN A 116 -3.08 6.28 17.05
C ASN A 116 -2.95 5.87 15.58
N THR A 117 -1.78 6.03 14.97
CA THR A 117 -1.52 5.59 13.57
C THR A 117 -1.57 4.08 13.45
N SER A 118 -0.89 3.38 14.37
CA SER A 118 -0.88 1.91 14.42
C SER A 118 -2.26 1.36 14.77
N PHE A 119 -2.94 1.96 15.75
CA PHE A 119 -4.33 1.65 16.08
C PHE A 119 -5.25 1.75 14.86
N ASN A 120 -5.27 2.92 14.20
CA ASN A 120 -6.15 3.15 13.05
C ASN A 120 -5.82 2.27 11.86
N THR A 121 -4.54 1.94 11.65
CA THR A 121 -4.12 1.05 10.57
C THR A 121 -4.58 -0.38 10.84
N THR A 122 -4.35 -0.88 12.06
CA THR A 122 -4.78 -2.23 12.45
C THR A 122 -6.31 -2.33 12.45
N ARG A 123 -7.01 -1.34 13.01
CA ARG A 123 -8.48 -1.27 12.99
C ARG A 123 -9.05 -1.38 11.57
N ARG A 124 -8.46 -0.69 10.59
CA ARG A 124 -8.89 -0.82 9.18
C ARG A 124 -8.73 -2.22 8.65
N HIS A 125 -7.59 -2.86 8.94
CA HIS A 125 -7.33 -4.23 8.50
C HIS A 125 -8.26 -5.23 9.19
N VAL A 126 -8.48 -5.08 10.49
CA VAL A 126 -9.45 -5.89 11.27
C VAL A 126 -10.85 -5.75 10.69
N ASN A 127 -11.31 -4.50 10.48
CA ASN A 127 -12.65 -4.26 9.94
C ASN A 127 -12.83 -4.87 8.55
N VAL A 128 -11.84 -4.74 7.65
CA VAL A 128 -11.94 -5.34 6.30
C VAL A 128 -12.10 -6.86 6.40
N LEU A 129 -11.32 -7.51 7.26
CA LEU A 129 -11.37 -8.96 7.37
C LEU A 129 -12.64 -9.45 8.07
N VAL A 130 -12.98 -8.83 9.19
CA VAL A 130 -14.15 -9.21 10.00
C VAL A 130 -15.46 -8.91 9.28
N ASN A 131 -15.57 -7.76 8.59
CA ASN A 131 -16.74 -7.46 7.76
C ASN A 131 -16.87 -8.46 6.62
N TYR A 132 -15.76 -8.81 5.96
CA TYR A 132 -15.79 -9.84 4.92
C TYR A 132 -16.27 -11.19 5.44
N LEU A 133 -15.80 -11.62 6.61
CA LEU A 133 -16.26 -12.85 7.26
C LEU A 133 -17.77 -12.78 7.60
N TYR A 134 -18.21 -11.67 8.21
CA TYR A 134 -19.61 -11.43 8.56
C TYR A 134 -20.53 -11.43 7.33
N GLU A 135 -20.14 -10.73 6.27
CA GLU A 135 -20.89 -10.65 5.00
C GLU A 135 -20.96 -12.00 4.26
N ASN A 136 -20.09 -12.95 4.60
CA ASN A 136 -20.12 -14.32 4.11
C ASN A 136 -20.69 -15.32 5.13
N ASP A 137 -21.54 -14.84 6.05
CA ASP A 137 -22.27 -15.61 7.05
C ASP A 137 -21.38 -16.41 8.03
N PHE A 138 -20.15 -15.96 8.24
CA PHE A 138 -19.36 -16.49 9.35
C PHE A 138 -19.83 -15.84 10.66
N ASP A 139 -19.99 -16.67 11.69
CA ASP A 139 -20.46 -16.23 13.01
C ASP A 139 -19.36 -15.39 13.73
N ILE A 140 -19.29 -14.12 13.37
CA ILE A 140 -18.40 -13.10 13.95
C ILE A 140 -19.07 -11.73 13.88
N LYS A 141 -18.89 -10.90 14.89
CA LYS A 141 -19.49 -9.54 14.91
C LYS A 141 -18.46 -8.49 14.52
N PRO A 142 -18.82 -7.56 13.60
CA PRO A 142 -17.98 -6.42 13.24
C PRO A 142 -17.63 -5.53 14.44
N SER A 143 -16.41 -5.00 14.44
CA SER A 143 -15.98 -4.02 15.44
C SER A 143 -16.70 -2.69 15.27
N LYS A 144 -17.12 -2.09 16.40
CA LYS A 144 -17.75 -0.76 16.48
C LYS A 144 -16.73 0.35 16.83
N LEU A 145 -15.45 0.01 16.99
CA LEU A 145 -14.43 0.99 17.34
C LEU A 145 -14.36 2.12 16.32
N LYS A 146 -14.29 3.35 16.79
CA LYS A 146 -14.10 4.54 15.97
C LYS A 146 -12.62 4.81 15.76
N SER A 147 -12.25 5.51 14.69
CA SER A 147 -10.87 5.94 14.47
C SER A 147 -10.48 6.99 15.52
N ARG A 148 -9.23 6.94 15.98
CA ARG A 148 -8.65 7.96 16.87
C ARG A 148 -8.08 9.10 16.04
N ARG A 149 -8.20 10.32 16.55
CA ARG A 149 -7.59 11.50 15.92
C ARG A 149 -6.08 11.31 15.87
N GLN A 150 -5.51 11.47 14.69
CA GLN A 150 -4.05 11.44 14.51
C GLN A 150 -3.51 12.87 14.62
N THR A 151 -2.46 13.05 15.40
CA THR A 151 -1.61 14.23 15.30
C THR A 151 -0.71 14.08 14.09
N GLU A 152 -0.76 15.04 13.19
CA GLU A 152 0.16 15.05 12.05
C GLU A 152 1.58 15.39 12.56
N THR A 153 2.51 14.47 12.36
CA THR A 153 3.94 14.73 12.57
C THR A 153 4.54 15.07 11.23
N LEU A 154 4.93 16.32 11.05
CA LEU A 154 5.73 16.74 9.91
C LEU A 154 7.19 16.34 10.14
N HIS A 155 7.87 15.98 9.07
CA HIS A 155 9.32 15.84 9.12
C HIS A 155 9.92 17.23 9.35
N LYS A 156 10.83 17.34 10.33
CA LYS A 156 11.49 18.61 10.61
C LYS A 156 12.32 19.05 9.40
N PRO A 157 12.20 20.29 8.90
CA PRO A 157 13.07 20.79 7.86
C PRO A 157 14.51 20.93 8.39
N ILE A 158 15.47 20.84 7.49
CA ILE A 158 16.90 20.95 7.80
C ILE A 158 17.31 22.39 7.52
N GLU A 159 17.85 23.08 8.51
CA GLU A 159 18.31 24.47 8.37
C GLU A 159 19.53 24.58 7.46
N ASN A 160 20.58 23.83 7.74
CA ASN A 160 21.80 23.82 6.93
C ASN A 160 22.01 22.49 6.22
N VAL A 161 21.34 22.33 5.08
CA VAL A 161 21.39 21.10 4.27
C VAL A 161 22.81 20.81 3.79
N LYS A 162 23.57 21.84 3.38
CA LYS A 162 24.93 21.67 2.85
C LYS A 162 25.87 21.07 3.88
N GLU A 163 25.92 21.65 5.07
CA GLU A 163 26.80 21.21 6.15
C GLU A 163 26.48 19.76 6.58
N LEU A 164 25.20 19.45 6.72
CA LEU A 164 24.77 18.11 7.06
C LEU A 164 25.15 17.10 5.96
N LEU A 165 25.01 17.45 4.68
CA LEU A 165 25.43 16.60 3.58
C LEU A 165 26.93 16.35 3.56
N GLU A 166 27.76 17.36 3.85
CA GLU A 166 29.21 17.17 3.93
C GLU A 166 29.60 16.25 5.11
N THR A 167 28.92 16.38 6.24
CA THR A 167 29.11 15.48 7.39
C THR A 167 28.73 14.04 7.05
N ILE A 168 27.60 13.85 6.35
CA ILE A 168 27.16 12.52 5.89
C ILE A 168 28.13 11.95 4.87
N LYS A 169 28.67 12.77 3.95
CA LYS A 169 29.63 12.35 2.92
C LYS A 169 30.91 11.79 3.52
N ARG A 170 31.43 12.43 4.58
CA ARG A 170 32.59 11.94 5.33
C ARG A 170 32.31 10.61 6.06
N PHE A 171 31.06 10.40 6.47
CA PHE A 171 30.67 9.18 7.16
C PHE A 171 30.44 8.00 6.19
N ASN A 172 29.64 8.19 5.11
CA ASN A 172 29.33 7.15 4.15
C ASN A 172 28.78 7.73 2.86
N TYR A 173 29.39 7.38 1.73
CA TYR A 173 29.04 7.92 0.41
C TYR A 173 27.66 7.46 -0.08
N ASP A 174 27.25 6.20 0.15
CA ASP A 174 25.93 5.72 -0.23
C ASP A 174 24.82 6.49 0.47
N LEU A 175 25.00 6.74 1.78
CA LEU A 175 24.04 7.53 2.55
C LEU A 175 24.01 8.97 2.05
N TYR A 176 25.16 9.56 1.75
CA TYR A 176 25.26 10.90 1.15
C TYR A 176 24.49 10.97 -0.16
N LEU A 177 24.78 10.07 -1.11
CA LEU A 177 24.11 10.04 -2.42
C LEU A 177 22.60 9.85 -2.25
N CYS A 178 22.17 8.97 -1.33
CA CYS A 178 20.76 8.80 -1.00
C CYS A 178 20.12 10.11 -0.50
N CYS A 179 20.77 10.84 0.42
CA CYS A 179 20.27 12.11 0.95
C CYS A 179 20.25 13.21 -0.14
N VAL A 180 21.28 13.29 -1.00
CA VAL A 180 21.32 14.21 -2.13
C VAL A 180 20.18 13.96 -3.10
N LEU A 181 19.97 12.72 -3.53
CA LEU A 181 18.85 12.36 -4.42
C LEU A 181 17.49 12.59 -3.75
N THR A 182 17.41 12.40 -2.44
CA THR A 182 16.21 12.71 -1.66
C THR A 182 15.90 14.19 -1.63
N TYR A 183 16.92 15.05 -1.48
CA TYR A 183 16.78 16.51 -1.44
C TYR A 183 16.56 17.11 -2.83
N CYS A 184 17.47 16.84 -3.77
CA CYS A 184 17.49 17.49 -5.07
C CYS A 184 16.42 16.95 -6.04
N CYS A 185 16.17 15.64 -6.00
CA CYS A 185 15.28 14.96 -6.93
C CYS A 185 13.94 14.58 -6.29
N LEU A 186 13.76 14.85 -5.01
CA LEU A 186 12.57 14.50 -4.23
C LEU A 186 12.17 13.02 -4.39
N LEU A 187 13.16 12.12 -4.46
CA LEU A 187 12.93 10.68 -4.56
C LEU A 187 12.74 10.06 -3.18
N ARG A 188 12.00 8.96 -3.11
CA ARG A 188 11.78 8.21 -1.87
C ARG A 188 12.94 7.25 -1.59
N PRO A 189 13.62 7.33 -0.42
CA PRO A 189 14.83 6.56 -0.13
C PRO A 189 14.68 5.06 -0.31
N HIS A 190 13.62 4.48 0.29
CA HIS A 190 13.49 3.04 0.43
C HIS A 190 12.82 2.33 -0.76
N GLN A 191 12.13 3.05 -1.62
CA GLN A 191 11.42 2.48 -2.77
C GLN A 191 11.99 2.95 -4.10
N GLU A 192 12.24 4.26 -4.26
CA GLU A 192 12.70 4.82 -5.52
C GLU A 192 14.23 4.78 -5.57
N ILE A 193 14.93 5.46 -4.66
CA ILE A 193 16.40 5.57 -4.68
C ILE A 193 17.08 4.20 -4.55
N ARG A 194 16.68 3.39 -3.58
CA ARG A 194 17.29 2.07 -3.36
C ARG A 194 17.24 1.16 -4.59
N LEU A 195 16.23 1.32 -5.42
CA LEU A 195 15.98 0.48 -6.60
C LEU A 195 16.53 1.10 -7.90
N LEU A 196 17.18 2.27 -7.85
CA LEU A 196 17.74 2.91 -9.03
C LEU A 196 18.81 2.04 -9.67
N LYS A 197 18.71 1.94 -10.99
CA LYS A 197 19.71 1.35 -11.86
C LYS A 197 20.29 2.44 -12.77
N TRP A 198 21.46 2.22 -13.32
CA TRP A 198 22.06 3.14 -14.28
C TRP A 198 21.18 3.36 -15.51
N GLY A 199 20.42 2.35 -15.93
CA GLY A 199 19.45 2.48 -17.02
C GLY A 199 18.24 3.36 -16.72
N ASP A 200 18.02 3.76 -15.45
CA ASP A 200 16.99 4.74 -15.11
C ASP A 200 17.45 6.18 -15.38
N PHE A 201 18.77 6.39 -15.55
CA PHE A 201 19.34 7.69 -15.90
C PHE A 201 19.44 7.87 -17.41
N SER A 202 19.24 9.13 -17.85
CA SER A 202 19.61 9.54 -19.22
C SER A 202 21.11 9.38 -19.48
N GLU A 203 21.52 9.38 -20.74
CA GLU A 203 22.95 9.22 -21.09
C GLU A 203 23.82 10.35 -20.50
N ASP A 204 23.32 11.55 -20.49
CA ASP A 204 23.95 12.74 -19.90
C ASP A 204 23.84 12.83 -18.36
N LEU A 205 23.21 11.85 -17.70
CA LEU A 205 22.93 11.82 -16.26
C LEU A 205 22.12 13.01 -15.72
N ARG A 206 21.41 13.72 -16.59
CA ARG A 206 20.62 14.91 -16.21
C ARG A 206 19.18 14.61 -15.84
N HIS A 207 18.70 13.40 -16.10
CA HIS A 207 17.33 12.99 -15.81
C HIS A 207 17.29 11.57 -15.27
N ILE A 208 16.33 11.32 -14.39
CA ILE A 208 15.95 9.97 -13.93
C ILE A 208 14.54 9.70 -14.41
N SER A 209 14.36 8.61 -15.14
CA SER A 209 13.07 8.11 -15.62
C SER A 209 12.58 6.98 -14.71
N LEU A 210 11.54 7.23 -13.94
CA LEU A 210 10.94 6.25 -13.05
C LEU A 210 9.68 5.66 -13.67
N SER A 211 9.67 4.35 -13.90
CA SER A 211 8.46 3.65 -14.35
C SER A 211 7.41 3.58 -13.24
N GLY A 212 6.13 3.53 -13.61
CA GLY A 212 5.02 3.43 -12.65
C GLY A 212 5.10 2.21 -11.73
N SER A 213 5.76 1.13 -12.15
CA SER A 213 6.01 -0.06 -11.33
C SER A 213 6.93 0.21 -10.14
N LYS A 214 7.85 1.17 -10.26
CA LYS A 214 8.83 1.54 -9.22
C LYS A 214 8.32 2.62 -8.27
N VAL A 215 7.24 3.34 -8.62
CA VAL A 215 6.73 4.46 -7.84
C VAL A 215 5.40 4.15 -7.17
N LYS A 216 5.17 4.71 -5.98
CA LYS A 216 3.93 4.50 -5.21
C LYS A 216 2.67 4.99 -5.95
N SER A 217 2.79 6.03 -6.77
CA SER A 217 1.68 6.60 -7.54
C SER A 217 1.30 5.78 -8.79
N LYS A 218 2.08 4.75 -9.14
CA LYS A 218 1.94 3.94 -10.36
C LYS A 218 1.93 4.76 -11.67
N ARG A 219 2.49 5.98 -11.66
CA ARG A 219 2.61 6.86 -12.82
C ARG A 219 4.07 7.04 -13.19
N ASN A 220 4.38 7.01 -14.47
CA ASN A 220 5.72 7.33 -14.94
C ASN A 220 6.10 8.77 -14.57
N ARG A 221 7.35 8.98 -14.20
CA ARG A 221 7.86 10.28 -13.78
C ARG A 221 9.29 10.46 -14.28
N VAL A 222 9.55 11.59 -14.92
CA VAL A 222 10.91 12.03 -15.24
C VAL A 222 11.27 13.15 -14.27
N VAL A 223 12.45 13.06 -13.67
CA VAL A 223 12.95 14.00 -12.67
C VAL A 223 14.31 14.54 -13.13
N PRO A 224 14.50 15.85 -13.19
CA PRO A 224 15.80 16.42 -13.46
C PRO A 224 16.77 16.14 -12.31
N VAL A 225 18.03 15.89 -12.66
CA VAL A 225 19.11 15.59 -11.72
C VAL A 225 20.17 16.69 -11.82
N PRO A 226 20.58 17.31 -10.71
CA PRO A 226 21.71 18.24 -10.73
C PRO A 226 23.00 17.49 -11.08
N LYS A 227 24.02 18.24 -11.48
CA LYS A 227 25.34 17.67 -11.82
C LYS A 227 25.99 17.10 -10.55
N LEU A 228 25.99 15.77 -10.41
CA LEU A 228 26.45 15.06 -9.20
C LEU A 228 27.85 14.46 -9.36
N GLY A 229 28.49 14.59 -10.52
CA GLY A 229 29.78 13.98 -10.78
C GLY A 229 29.75 12.44 -10.82
N LEU A 230 28.57 11.85 -11.08
CA LEU A 230 28.42 10.41 -11.24
C LEU A 230 29.00 9.94 -12.59
N VAL A 231 29.51 8.73 -12.62
CA VAL A 231 29.96 8.05 -13.84
C VAL A 231 29.00 6.90 -14.12
N LYS A 232 28.44 6.88 -15.34
CA LYS A 232 27.50 5.84 -15.75
C LYS A 232 28.21 4.49 -15.89
N SER A 233 27.57 3.43 -15.44
CA SER A 233 28.00 2.05 -15.59
C SER A 233 26.95 1.26 -16.37
N ASP A 234 27.02 -0.07 -16.34
CA ASP A 234 26.06 -0.94 -17.01
C ASP A 234 24.62 -0.64 -16.56
N ASN A 235 23.73 -0.48 -17.54
CA ASN A 235 22.33 -0.08 -17.34
C ASN A 235 21.54 -1.01 -16.40
N ASN A 236 21.92 -2.27 -16.28
CA ASN A 236 21.24 -3.26 -15.43
C ASN A 236 21.67 -3.21 -13.98
N LEU A 237 22.81 -2.56 -13.70
CA LEU A 237 23.38 -2.53 -12.35
C LEU A 237 22.71 -1.45 -11.49
N ASN A 238 22.50 -1.79 -10.24
CA ASN A 238 22.04 -0.85 -9.22
C ASN A 238 23.17 0.14 -8.87
N ILE A 239 22.84 1.42 -8.75
CA ILE A 239 23.83 2.52 -8.58
C ILE A 239 24.61 2.44 -7.26
N PHE A 240 24.10 1.76 -6.25
CA PHE A 240 24.72 1.63 -4.92
C PHE A 240 25.50 0.32 -4.77
N THR A 241 24.95 -0.77 -5.27
CA THR A 241 25.59 -2.10 -5.08
C THR A 241 26.56 -2.46 -6.18
N GLY A 242 26.52 -1.78 -7.34
CA GLY A 242 27.23 -2.20 -8.53
C GLY A 242 26.83 -3.59 -9.04
N ARG A 243 25.68 -4.11 -8.59
CA ARG A 243 25.14 -5.43 -8.93
C ARG A 243 23.69 -5.29 -9.42
N ILE A 244 23.11 -6.36 -9.97
CA ILE A 244 21.71 -6.40 -10.39
C ILE A 244 20.79 -6.26 -9.18
N GLN A 245 21.16 -6.84 -8.03
CA GLN A 245 20.37 -6.85 -6.80
C GLN A 245 20.59 -5.59 -5.97
N PRO A 246 19.52 -4.90 -5.54
CA PRO A 246 19.61 -3.75 -4.65
C PRO A 246 19.89 -4.20 -3.21
N TYR A 247 20.37 -3.28 -2.37
CA TYR A 247 20.42 -3.48 -0.92
C TYR A 247 19.05 -3.86 -0.33
N ASN A 248 19.03 -4.44 0.86
CA ASN A 248 17.78 -4.72 1.59
C ASN A 248 17.00 -3.42 1.90
N ARG A 249 15.70 -3.56 2.19
CA ARG A 249 14.80 -2.42 2.41
C ARG A 249 15.22 -1.52 3.59
N SER A 250 15.90 -2.06 4.58
CA SER A 250 16.30 -1.35 5.80
C SER A 250 17.67 -0.68 5.69
N TYR A 251 18.41 -0.88 4.60
CA TYR A 251 19.80 -0.46 4.46
C TYR A 251 20.03 1.01 4.83
N PHE A 252 19.36 1.93 4.18
CA PHE A 252 19.53 3.36 4.47
C PHE A 252 19.04 3.76 5.87
N ASN A 253 18.00 3.11 6.39
CA ASN A 253 17.58 3.34 7.78
C ASN A 253 18.65 2.87 8.78
N THR A 254 19.31 1.75 8.49
CA THR A 254 20.39 1.23 9.34
C THR A 254 21.60 2.15 9.29
N LEU A 255 21.99 2.62 8.09
CA LEU A 255 23.06 3.60 7.93
C LEU A 255 22.73 4.91 8.64
N TRP A 256 21.51 5.42 8.51
CA TRP A 256 21.07 6.63 9.18
C TRP A 256 21.14 6.50 10.71
N LYS A 257 20.72 5.38 11.27
CA LYS A 257 20.84 5.11 12.71
C LYS A 257 22.30 5.11 13.17
N ARG A 258 23.20 4.49 12.41
CA ARG A 258 24.64 4.49 12.69
C ARG A 258 25.22 5.89 12.60
N PHE A 259 24.89 6.64 11.57
CA PHE A 259 25.29 8.03 11.39
C PHE A 259 24.86 8.90 12.59
N ARG A 260 23.59 8.80 13.00
CA ARG A 260 23.04 9.53 14.15
C ARG A 260 23.78 9.19 15.46
N LYS A 261 24.15 7.92 15.66
CA LYS A 261 24.92 7.49 16.82
C LYS A 261 26.32 8.09 16.83
N ALA A 262 26.94 8.19 15.65
CA ALA A 262 28.29 8.77 15.51
C ALA A 262 28.30 10.31 15.52
N ASN A 263 27.14 10.95 15.29
CA ASN A 263 27.00 12.41 15.23
C ASN A 263 25.83 12.87 16.12
N PRO A 264 26.01 12.89 17.46
CA PRO A 264 24.95 13.27 18.40
C PRO A 264 24.48 14.71 18.26
N SER A 265 25.32 15.61 17.69
CA SER A 265 25.00 17.01 17.41
C SER A 265 23.90 17.18 16.35
N VAL A 266 23.64 16.17 15.53
CA VAL A 266 22.54 16.23 14.56
C VAL A 266 21.22 16.30 15.31
N GLU A 267 20.45 17.32 15.04
CA GLU A 267 19.22 17.64 15.74
C GLU A 267 18.22 16.48 15.79
N GLN A 268 17.53 16.33 16.94
CA GLN A 268 16.49 15.32 17.09
C GLN A 268 15.30 15.59 16.14
N GLY A 269 14.70 14.52 15.61
CA GLY A 269 13.60 14.62 14.65
C GLY A 269 14.02 14.68 13.19
N ILE A 270 15.30 15.01 12.89
CA ILE A 270 15.80 14.95 11.52
C ILE A 270 15.94 13.47 11.08
N THR A 271 15.43 13.19 9.90
CA THR A 271 15.43 11.87 9.25
C THR A 271 15.86 12.00 7.80
N ILE A 272 16.08 10.88 7.09
CA ILE A 272 16.33 10.93 5.64
C ILE A 272 15.17 11.63 4.91
N TYR A 273 13.91 11.47 5.38
CA TYR A 273 12.76 12.15 4.79
C TYR A 273 12.74 13.66 5.04
N SER A 274 13.49 14.17 6.03
CA SER A 274 13.68 15.62 6.24
C SER A 274 14.34 16.27 5.03
N PHE A 275 15.27 15.59 4.35
CA PHE A 275 15.85 16.06 3.09
C PHE A 275 14.79 16.25 2.01
N ARG A 276 13.84 15.33 1.89
CA ARG A 276 12.74 15.46 0.93
C ARG A 276 11.81 16.62 1.30
N HIS A 277 11.58 16.83 2.60
CA HIS A 277 10.77 17.92 3.09
C HIS A 277 11.44 19.27 2.78
N SER A 278 12.72 19.43 3.16
CA SER A 278 13.50 20.63 2.88
C SER A 278 13.61 20.93 1.38
N GLY A 279 13.83 19.90 0.54
CA GLY A 279 13.86 20.07 -0.91
C GLY A 279 12.50 20.49 -1.48
N ALA A 280 11.39 20.02 -0.92
CA ALA A 280 10.05 20.44 -1.33
C ALA A 280 9.80 21.92 -1.00
N ILE A 281 10.21 22.37 0.19
CA ILE A 281 10.16 23.77 0.62
C ILE A 281 10.99 24.65 -0.33
N GLU A 282 12.22 24.22 -0.64
CA GLU A 282 13.12 24.97 -1.51
C GLU A 282 12.56 25.13 -2.92
N ILE A 283 11.97 24.08 -3.52
CA ILE A 283 11.32 24.18 -4.83
C ILE A 283 10.15 25.17 -4.77
N PHE A 284 9.35 25.12 -3.71
CA PHE A 284 8.22 26.04 -3.58
C PHE A 284 8.69 27.48 -3.42
N LYS A 285 9.68 27.75 -2.54
CA LYS A 285 10.27 29.09 -2.39
C LYS A 285 10.81 29.66 -3.69
N ARG A 286 11.47 28.81 -4.53
CA ARG A 286 12.02 29.24 -5.81
C ARG A 286 10.97 29.46 -6.91
N THR A 287 9.85 28.79 -6.87
CA THR A 287 8.93 28.73 -8.00
C THR A 287 7.55 29.32 -7.71
N GLY A 288 7.18 29.50 -6.44
CA GLY A 288 5.84 29.87 -6.00
C GLY A 288 4.72 28.90 -6.42
N SER A 289 5.07 27.78 -7.08
CA SER A 289 4.11 26.95 -7.79
C SER A 289 3.86 25.60 -7.12
N LEU A 290 2.65 25.43 -6.58
CA LEU A 290 2.17 24.14 -6.05
C LEU A 290 2.10 23.04 -7.12
N THR A 291 1.79 23.41 -8.35
CA THR A 291 1.70 22.47 -9.48
C THR A 291 3.09 21.92 -9.84
N LYS A 292 4.12 22.79 -9.87
CA LYS A 292 5.51 22.35 -10.08
C LYS A 292 5.97 21.44 -8.93
N LEU A 293 5.65 21.81 -7.69
CA LEU A 293 5.94 20.98 -6.52
C LEU A 293 5.24 19.62 -6.60
N GLN A 294 3.95 19.58 -6.93
CA GLN A 294 3.19 18.34 -7.08
C GLN A 294 3.84 17.43 -8.13
N LYS A 295 4.22 17.98 -9.28
CA LYS A 295 4.88 17.25 -10.37
C LYS A 295 6.25 16.71 -9.91
N ALA A 296 7.07 17.55 -9.28
CA ALA A 296 8.38 17.16 -8.76
C ALA A 296 8.29 16.05 -7.70
N MET A 297 7.31 16.11 -6.80
CA MET A 297 7.08 15.10 -5.77
C MET A 297 6.39 13.83 -6.27
N GLY A 298 5.78 13.86 -7.45
CA GLY A 298 4.99 12.77 -8.00
C GLY A 298 3.73 12.46 -7.17
N HIS A 299 3.05 13.51 -6.68
CA HIS A 299 1.82 13.38 -5.92
C HIS A 299 0.59 13.32 -6.84
N SER A 300 -0.41 12.52 -6.46
CA SER A 300 -1.67 12.39 -7.19
C SER A 300 -2.62 13.58 -6.99
N SER A 301 -2.44 14.36 -5.92
CA SER A 301 -3.26 15.54 -5.62
C SER A 301 -2.44 16.67 -5.00
N LEU A 302 -2.88 17.93 -5.22
CA LEU A 302 -2.30 19.12 -4.62
C LEU A 302 -2.38 19.11 -3.09
N LYS A 303 -3.46 18.56 -2.53
CA LYS A 303 -3.66 18.45 -1.07
C LYS A 303 -2.48 17.73 -0.39
N VAL A 304 -1.93 16.68 -1.03
CA VAL A 304 -0.75 15.98 -0.50
C VAL A 304 0.49 16.85 -0.54
N SER A 305 0.65 17.70 -1.58
CA SER A 305 1.78 18.61 -1.68
C SER A 305 1.73 19.73 -0.65
N LEU A 306 0.53 20.25 -0.38
CA LEU A 306 0.30 21.26 0.66
C LEU A 306 0.75 20.80 2.05
N THR A 307 0.68 19.48 2.36
CA THR A 307 1.16 18.99 3.67
C THR A 307 2.65 19.21 3.90
N TYR A 308 3.44 19.34 2.83
CA TYR A 308 4.87 19.63 2.93
C TYR A 308 5.18 21.11 3.17
N LEU A 309 4.20 21.99 2.92
CA LEU A 309 4.34 23.43 3.10
C LEU A 309 3.70 23.92 4.42
N ARG A 310 3.10 23.02 5.18
CA ARG A 310 2.57 23.37 6.52
C ARG A 310 3.71 23.78 7.43
N GLY A 311 3.57 24.93 8.08
CA GLY A 311 4.59 25.50 8.93
C GLY A 311 5.61 26.38 8.20
N LEU A 312 5.44 26.61 6.86
CA LEU A 312 6.05 27.79 6.25
C LEU A 312 5.29 29.01 6.76
N GLU A 313 6.01 29.95 7.31
CA GLU A 313 5.50 31.29 7.50
C GLU A 313 5.15 31.85 6.11
N VAL A 314 3.90 32.16 5.90
CA VAL A 314 3.47 32.91 4.72
C VAL A 314 3.91 34.34 5.01
N GLU A 315 4.83 34.88 4.22
CA GLU A 315 5.16 36.30 4.30
C GLU A 315 3.87 37.11 4.10
N ASP A 316 3.68 38.15 4.89
CA ASP A 316 2.56 39.07 4.75
C ASP A 316 2.52 39.61 3.32
N LEU A 317 1.31 39.79 2.77
CA LEU A 317 1.13 40.39 1.45
C LEU A 317 1.76 41.80 1.43
N LYS A 318 2.61 42.05 0.46
CA LYS A 318 3.22 43.33 0.19
C LYS A 318 2.39 44.07 -0.88
N GLU A 319 2.56 45.39 -0.98
CA GLU A 319 1.89 46.20 -1.99
C GLU A 319 2.16 45.69 -3.42
N GLU A 320 3.39 45.22 -3.68
CA GLU A 320 3.84 44.63 -4.95
C GLU A 320 3.14 43.30 -5.31
N ASP A 321 2.52 42.64 -4.33
CA ASP A 321 1.77 41.38 -4.54
C ASP A 321 0.31 41.66 -4.98
N MET A 322 -0.12 42.92 -4.91
CA MET A 322 -1.49 43.30 -5.24
C MET A 322 -1.62 43.63 -6.73
N PRO A 323 -2.79 43.32 -7.35
CA PRO A 323 -3.04 43.72 -8.72
C PRO A 323 -2.91 45.24 -8.88
N MET A 324 -2.04 45.66 -9.80
CA MET A 324 -1.92 47.10 -10.19
C MET A 324 -2.86 47.40 -11.38
N ILE A 325 -3.48 48.59 -11.34
CA ILE A 325 -4.32 49.13 -12.43
C ILE A 325 -3.48 50.02 -13.32
#